data_277958c7e00da5e997c7c458677836ab
#
_entry.id   277958c7e00da5e997c7c458677836ab
#
_cell.length_a   1.000
_cell.length_b   1.000
_cell.length_c   1.000
_cell.angle_alpha   90.00
_cell.angle_beta   90.00
_cell.angle_gamma   90.00
#
_symmetry.space_group_name_H-M   'P 1'
#
loop_
_entity.id
_entity.type
_entity.pdbx_description
1 polymer ?
#
loop_
_entity_poly.entity_id
_entity_poly.type
_entity_poly.pdbx_seq_one_letter_code
_entity_poly.pdbx_strand_id
1 'polypeptide(L)'
;MYPWKKKLLAVLVCGALSFSSIALPAERAEAVDAWAVAAQSLGIFAAYKSSLASILALGNDVSAQVQSARQDMHENGEDPNHHDVEVVNRVMKQLIDKGDYVLKVNSLPFVWGVNNSNDFNAACFPTDYISINRALVRGLECDEDELAAVFAHEMTHGIEQHSAKNYSKAVAQYYGMSFLNMDAGLMDWNKLNALANYSIAKNVTLPTEYEADAGGFYIMTSAGFNPGGPAAAMYRMAYYLTYETRNVLEYQDLDEKAKGQETFSDHPETELREKRLAQMMTDYGCGHVTVKDRKTVYIDGQELLTADWTRDDYDNTVENAYYVAGGLAKAFHDYDSLAGWDFRPDGEGGVTFLTDDRVYGPLRHFVAAGNLGGRLQQLVEEAYAKEAASGARTKMKAAEAARRQEHSEALQSVWAADAKDVKKMRENGDAYSDYAMGKQALWEFARVLSAKNLDDEAASLVMCGRAKAVEGDYAGALDYANRGVAQDSKNVYNFLNRADIYRMIGNREAALADCAQAKKVDADNPYSYLMSAQIEDEMAKTDEALADYREFHRLRPTAFRRIPPEYLENISAKDYKTYQKEKAAKDKAREEAWKKKQKEKQAAKADAKDSAGKAVNAEKSSKKDVQ
;
A
#
# COMPACT_ATOMS: atom_id res chain seq x y z
N MET A 1 22.97 -41.77 19.57
CA MET A 1 22.01 -40.88 18.92
C MET A 1 22.25 -39.46 19.44
N TYR A 2 22.67 -38.55 18.59
CA TYR A 2 23.06 -37.19 18.98
C TYR A 2 21.85 -36.38 19.48
N PRO A 3 21.99 -35.54 20.53
CA PRO A 3 20.88 -34.82 21.18
C PRO A 3 20.10 -33.87 20.26
N TRP A 4 20.70 -33.40 19.18
CA TRP A 4 20.08 -32.50 18.23
C TRP A 4 19.02 -33.16 17.35
N LYS A 5 19.16 -34.47 17.07
CA LYS A 5 18.14 -35.23 16.33
C LYS A 5 16.84 -35.38 17.09
N LYS A 6 16.89 -35.45 18.44
CA LYS A 6 15.69 -35.49 19.29
C LYS A 6 14.98 -34.11 19.32
N LYS A 7 15.73 -33.01 19.28
CA LYS A 7 15.13 -31.66 19.21
C LYS A 7 14.53 -31.37 17.84
N LEU A 8 15.15 -31.85 16.73
CA LEU A 8 14.58 -31.71 15.40
C LEU A 8 13.28 -32.51 15.25
N LEU A 9 13.21 -33.71 15.82
CA LEU A 9 12.00 -34.55 15.81
C LEU A 9 10.86 -33.92 16.65
N ALA A 10 11.18 -33.31 17.80
CA ALA A 10 10.22 -32.59 18.63
C ALA A 10 9.66 -31.34 17.94
N VAL A 11 10.49 -30.57 17.23
CA VAL A 11 10.04 -29.38 16.46
C VAL A 11 9.17 -29.81 15.27
N LEU A 12 9.50 -30.91 14.58
CA LEU A 12 8.70 -31.46 13.49
C LEU A 12 7.35 -32.00 13.97
N VAL A 13 7.30 -32.67 15.13
CA VAL A 13 6.06 -33.18 15.72
C VAL A 13 5.19 -32.04 16.29
N CYS A 14 5.78 -31.05 16.93
CA CYS A 14 5.03 -29.87 17.41
C CYS A 14 4.54 -29.00 16.25
N GLY A 15 5.29 -28.86 15.15
CA GLY A 15 4.85 -28.19 13.93
C GLY A 15 3.69 -28.91 13.25
N ALA A 16 3.73 -30.25 13.20
CA ALA A 16 2.64 -31.07 12.64
C ALA A 16 1.37 -31.02 13.51
N LEU A 17 1.50 -30.92 14.83
CA LEU A 17 0.36 -30.84 15.76
C LEU A 17 -0.34 -29.48 15.75
N SER A 18 0.37 -28.40 15.42
CA SER A 18 -0.23 -27.06 15.23
C SER A 18 -1.07 -26.95 13.95
N PHE A 19 -0.88 -27.86 13.00
CA PHE A 19 -1.67 -27.95 11.76
C PHE A 19 -2.87 -28.92 11.85
N SER A 20 -3.03 -29.64 12.95
CA SER A 20 -4.01 -30.74 13.08
C SER A 20 -5.32 -30.38 13.80
N SER A 21 -5.75 -29.13 13.80
CA SER A 21 -7.11 -28.77 14.24
C SER A 21 -8.20 -29.07 13.19
N ILE A 22 -7.93 -29.95 12.22
CA ILE A 22 -8.97 -30.53 11.40
C ILE A 22 -9.40 -31.82 12.13
N ALA A 23 -10.57 -31.77 12.78
CA ALA A 23 -11.20 -32.95 13.38
C ALA A 23 -11.43 -34.01 12.29
N LEU A 24 -10.61 -35.06 12.27
CA LEU A 24 -10.89 -36.27 11.53
C LEU A 24 -12.02 -37.03 12.26
N PRO A 25 -13.01 -37.59 11.54
CA PRO A 25 -14.01 -38.47 12.15
C PRO A 25 -13.33 -39.68 12.82
N ALA A 26 -13.74 -39.98 14.04
CA ALA A 26 -13.13 -41.00 14.92
C ALA A 26 -13.43 -42.44 14.53
N GLU A 27 -13.55 -42.77 13.25
CA GLU A 27 -13.75 -44.16 12.80
C GLU A 27 -12.68 -44.53 11.76
N ARG A 28 -11.67 -45.20 12.24
CA ARG A 28 -10.55 -45.99 11.69
C ARG A 28 -9.18 -45.42 12.06
N ALA A 29 -8.77 -45.68 13.30
CA ALA A 29 -7.36 -45.61 13.66
C ALA A 29 -6.66 -46.88 13.17
N GLU A 30 -6.40 -47.00 11.87
CA GLU A 30 -5.30 -47.82 11.39
C GLU A 30 -4.00 -47.08 11.68
N ALA A 31 -2.98 -47.78 12.13
CA ALA A 31 -1.68 -47.23 12.51
C ALA A 31 -1.11 -46.42 11.34
N VAL A 32 -1.20 -45.10 11.42
CA VAL A 32 -0.64 -44.19 10.42
C VAL A 32 0.86 -44.37 10.49
N ASP A 33 1.49 -44.82 9.41
CA ASP A 33 2.93 -44.96 9.32
C ASP A 33 3.63 -43.63 9.67
N ALA A 34 4.36 -43.62 10.77
CA ALA A 34 5.07 -42.42 11.25
C ALA A 34 6.02 -41.83 10.20
N TRP A 35 6.51 -42.68 9.28
CA TRP A 35 7.32 -42.24 8.14
C TRP A 35 6.49 -41.51 7.07
N ALA A 36 5.26 -41.97 6.81
CA ALA A 36 4.37 -41.28 5.87
C ALA A 36 3.99 -39.89 6.39
N VAL A 37 3.69 -39.75 7.68
CA VAL A 37 3.42 -38.44 8.33
C VAL A 37 4.66 -37.53 8.30
N ALA A 38 5.84 -38.09 8.56
CA ALA A 38 7.08 -37.31 8.51
C ALA A 38 7.42 -36.85 7.08
N ALA A 39 7.25 -37.73 6.08
CA ALA A 39 7.48 -37.41 4.68
C ALA A 39 6.48 -36.35 4.17
N GLN A 40 5.22 -36.45 4.55
CA GLN A 40 4.17 -35.51 4.23
C GLN A 40 4.46 -34.13 4.86
N SER A 41 4.86 -34.09 6.14
CA SER A 41 5.23 -32.85 6.83
C SER A 41 6.44 -32.16 6.19
N LEU A 42 7.43 -32.92 5.72
CA LEU A 42 8.56 -32.40 4.97
C LEU A 42 8.15 -31.87 3.60
N GLY A 43 7.22 -32.55 2.92
CA GLY A 43 6.67 -32.10 1.64
C GLY A 43 5.91 -30.79 1.77
N ILE A 44 5.06 -30.65 2.78
CA ILE A 44 4.31 -29.42 3.08
C ILE A 44 5.27 -28.28 3.43
N PHE A 45 6.29 -28.55 4.26
CA PHE A 45 7.28 -27.53 4.60
C PHE A 45 8.13 -27.08 3.39
N ALA A 46 8.50 -28.01 2.52
CA ALA A 46 9.21 -27.70 1.28
C ALA A 46 8.33 -26.88 0.33
N ALA A 47 7.05 -27.23 0.18
CA ALA A 47 6.08 -26.46 -0.60
C ALA A 47 5.90 -25.02 -0.05
N TYR A 48 5.79 -24.89 1.28
CA TYR A 48 5.74 -23.58 1.94
C TYR A 48 6.99 -22.74 1.63
N LYS A 49 8.18 -23.32 1.82
CA LYS A 49 9.45 -22.61 1.57
C LYS A 49 9.62 -22.19 0.11
N SER A 50 9.27 -23.09 -0.81
CA SER A 50 9.34 -22.82 -2.25
C SER A 50 8.33 -21.75 -2.68
N SER A 51 7.09 -21.84 -2.20
CA SER A 51 6.04 -20.86 -2.45
C SER A 51 6.42 -19.49 -1.89
N LEU A 52 6.87 -19.43 -0.63
CA LEU A 52 7.31 -18.19 0.00
C LEU A 52 8.46 -17.54 -0.78
N ALA A 53 9.47 -18.31 -1.18
CA ALA A 53 10.59 -17.79 -1.98
C ALA A 53 10.12 -17.22 -3.33
N SER A 54 9.18 -17.90 -3.98
CA SER A 54 8.61 -17.43 -5.26
C SER A 54 7.80 -16.16 -5.10
N ILE A 55 6.98 -16.06 -4.05
CA ILE A 55 6.15 -14.87 -3.78
C ILE A 55 7.02 -13.68 -3.36
N LEU A 56 8.03 -13.91 -2.53
CA LEU A 56 9.00 -12.88 -2.17
C LEU A 56 9.83 -12.40 -3.37
N ALA A 57 10.07 -13.26 -4.36
CA ALA A 57 10.69 -12.86 -5.61
C ALA A 57 9.77 -11.95 -6.45
N LEU A 58 8.45 -12.19 -6.44
CA LEU A 58 7.48 -11.28 -7.07
C LEU A 58 7.41 -9.93 -6.34
N GLY A 59 7.52 -9.92 -5.01
CA GLY A 59 7.60 -8.69 -4.20
C GLY A 59 8.85 -7.83 -4.48
N ASN A 60 9.80 -8.32 -5.28
CA ASN A 60 10.98 -7.59 -5.74
C ASN A 60 10.95 -7.28 -7.25
N ASP A 61 9.82 -7.48 -7.90
CA ASP A 61 9.64 -7.26 -9.33
C ASP A 61 8.71 -6.07 -9.58
N VAL A 62 9.29 -4.95 -10.02
CA VAL A 62 8.55 -3.72 -10.37
C VAL A 62 7.46 -4.01 -11.40
N SER A 63 7.73 -4.89 -12.38
CA SER A 63 6.73 -5.26 -13.39
C SER A 63 5.53 -5.97 -12.77
N ALA A 64 5.76 -6.86 -11.80
CA ALA A 64 4.68 -7.54 -11.07
C ALA A 64 3.86 -6.56 -10.21
N GLN A 65 4.52 -5.60 -9.55
CA GLN A 65 3.84 -4.56 -8.77
C GLN A 65 2.94 -3.69 -9.65
N VAL A 66 3.47 -3.19 -10.77
CA VAL A 66 2.71 -2.39 -11.74
C VAL A 66 1.58 -3.19 -12.37
N GLN A 67 1.80 -4.48 -12.62
CA GLN A 67 0.75 -5.36 -13.14
C GLN A 67 -0.36 -5.56 -12.11
N SER A 68 -0.05 -5.71 -10.82
CA SER A 68 -1.05 -5.78 -9.75
C SER A 68 -1.94 -4.52 -9.74
N ALA A 69 -1.33 -3.34 -9.80
CA ALA A 69 -2.06 -2.08 -9.87
C ALA A 69 -2.97 -1.99 -11.12
N ARG A 70 -2.45 -2.36 -12.28
CA ARG A 70 -3.23 -2.33 -13.53
C ARG A 70 -4.36 -3.36 -13.55
N GLN A 71 -4.15 -4.51 -12.96
CA GLN A 71 -5.16 -5.55 -12.88
C GLN A 71 -6.29 -5.12 -11.96
N ASP A 72 -5.99 -4.55 -10.79
CA ASP A 72 -6.98 -3.99 -9.88
C ASP A 72 -7.84 -2.92 -10.58
N MET A 73 -7.20 -1.94 -11.23
CA MET A 73 -7.93 -0.91 -11.99
C MET A 73 -8.72 -1.47 -13.18
N HIS A 74 -8.26 -2.57 -13.78
CA HIS A 74 -9.00 -3.23 -14.87
C HIS A 74 -10.21 -4.00 -14.36
N GLU A 75 -10.11 -4.65 -13.20
CA GLU A 75 -11.18 -5.49 -12.64
C GLU A 75 -12.24 -4.66 -11.92
N ASN A 76 -11.83 -3.68 -11.12
CA ASN A 76 -12.68 -2.87 -10.27
C ASN A 76 -13.00 -1.49 -10.86
N GLY A 77 -12.22 -1.03 -11.86
CA GLY A 77 -12.29 0.33 -12.37
C GLY A 77 -11.53 1.33 -11.48
N GLU A 78 -11.22 2.50 -12.01
CA GLU A 78 -10.68 3.63 -11.24
C GLU A 78 -11.83 4.39 -10.57
N ASP A 79 -11.61 4.94 -9.39
CA ASP A 79 -12.59 5.83 -8.77
C ASP A 79 -12.69 7.12 -9.60
N PRO A 80 -13.89 7.45 -10.13
CA PRO A 80 -14.08 8.66 -10.92
C PRO A 80 -14.09 9.94 -10.07
N ASN A 81 -14.09 9.84 -8.73
CA ASN A 81 -14.10 10.99 -7.84
C ASN A 81 -12.68 11.49 -7.57
N HIS A 82 -12.29 12.57 -8.23
CA HIS A 82 -10.97 13.18 -8.04
C HIS A 82 -10.70 13.62 -6.60
N HIS A 83 -11.72 14.04 -5.85
CA HIS A 83 -11.54 14.44 -4.45
C HIS A 83 -11.10 13.25 -3.58
N ASP A 84 -11.75 12.10 -3.71
CA ASP A 84 -11.40 10.90 -2.95
C ASP A 84 -9.94 10.48 -3.24
N VAL A 85 -9.56 10.50 -4.52
CA VAL A 85 -8.20 10.19 -4.96
C VAL A 85 -7.17 11.21 -4.43
N GLU A 86 -7.49 12.50 -4.42
CA GLU A 86 -6.61 13.55 -3.89
C GLU A 86 -6.38 13.40 -2.38
N VAL A 87 -7.44 13.10 -1.61
CA VAL A 87 -7.32 12.84 -0.16
C VAL A 87 -6.42 11.64 0.09
N VAL A 88 -6.66 10.52 -0.58
CA VAL A 88 -5.80 9.33 -0.46
C VAL A 88 -4.35 9.64 -0.81
N ASN A 89 -4.10 10.33 -1.91
CA ASN A 89 -2.75 10.70 -2.32
C ASN A 89 -2.05 11.59 -1.28
N ARG A 90 -2.77 12.52 -0.65
CA ARG A 90 -2.23 13.39 0.39
C ARG A 90 -1.86 12.60 1.65
N VAL A 91 -2.75 11.73 2.11
CA VAL A 91 -2.52 10.88 3.28
C VAL A 91 -1.36 9.92 3.04
N MET A 92 -1.37 9.17 1.93
CA MET A 92 -0.29 8.25 1.57
C MET A 92 1.06 8.97 1.43
N LYS A 93 1.05 10.15 0.79
CA LYS A 93 2.27 10.96 0.67
C LYS A 93 2.83 11.34 2.04
N GLN A 94 1.98 11.78 2.97
CA GLN A 94 2.41 12.15 4.32
C GLN A 94 2.94 10.95 5.09
N LEU A 95 2.29 9.78 5.00
CA LEU A 95 2.77 8.53 5.61
C LEU A 95 4.14 8.12 5.06
N ILE A 96 4.33 8.20 3.73
CA ILE A 96 5.59 7.84 3.07
C ILE A 96 6.72 8.81 3.42
N ASP A 97 6.44 10.11 3.41
CA ASP A 97 7.47 11.15 3.57
C ASP A 97 7.88 11.36 5.04
N LYS A 98 6.98 11.11 6.00
CA LYS A 98 7.18 11.46 7.42
C LYS A 98 7.05 10.28 8.38
N GLY A 99 6.47 9.15 7.97
CA GLY A 99 6.25 8.00 8.83
C GLY A 99 7.54 7.25 9.16
N ASP A 100 7.67 6.80 10.41
CA ASP A 100 8.77 5.96 10.87
C ASP A 100 8.54 4.50 10.44
N TYR A 101 9.07 4.13 9.28
CA TYR A 101 9.05 2.75 8.81
C TYR A 101 10.32 2.44 8.00
N VAL A 102 10.65 1.16 7.89
CA VAL A 102 11.80 0.68 7.09
C VAL A 102 11.33 -0.44 6.17
N LEU A 103 11.44 -0.23 4.87
CA LEU A 103 11.30 -1.33 3.91
C LEU A 103 12.48 -2.29 4.05
N LYS A 104 12.19 -3.59 4.06
CA LYS A 104 13.24 -4.63 4.06
C LYS A 104 14.06 -4.52 2.78
N VAL A 105 15.32 -4.96 2.82
CA VAL A 105 16.30 -4.82 1.70
C VAL A 105 15.76 -5.25 0.34
N ASN A 106 14.83 -6.20 0.33
CA ASN A 106 14.25 -6.75 -0.89
C ASN A 106 12.80 -6.28 -1.13
N SER A 107 12.31 -5.25 -0.42
CA SER A 107 10.97 -4.72 -0.64
C SER A 107 10.99 -3.57 -1.63
N LEU A 108 9.94 -3.48 -2.43
CA LEU A 108 9.70 -2.35 -3.32
C LEU A 108 9.08 -1.20 -2.53
N PRO A 109 9.27 0.06 -2.95
CA PRO A 109 8.52 1.17 -2.40
C PRO A 109 7.01 0.98 -2.69
N PHE A 110 6.16 1.45 -1.78
CA PHE A 110 4.71 1.31 -1.93
C PHE A 110 4.19 2.02 -3.18
N VAL A 111 3.29 1.33 -3.86
CA VAL A 111 2.42 1.86 -4.92
C VAL A 111 0.99 1.66 -4.48
N TRP A 112 0.11 2.61 -4.75
CA TRP A 112 -1.30 2.51 -4.36
C TRP A 112 -2.22 2.96 -5.47
N GLY A 113 -3.49 2.54 -5.39
CA GLY A 113 -4.54 2.96 -6.29
C GLY A 113 -5.89 2.96 -5.61
N VAL A 114 -6.74 3.91 -6.01
CA VAL A 114 -8.13 3.99 -5.53
C VAL A 114 -9.04 3.42 -6.61
N ASN A 115 -9.63 2.27 -6.33
CA ASN A 115 -10.52 1.60 -7.25
C ASN A 115 -12.01 1.90 -6.96
N ASN A 116 -12.88 1.54 -7.90
CA ASN A 116 -14.31 1.85 -7.85
C ASN A 116 -15.15 0.75 -7.16
N SER A 117 -14.54 -0.09 -6.29
CA SER A 117 -15.27 -1.11 -5.54
C SER A 117 -16.17 -0.50 -4.47
N ASN A 118 -17.32 -1.16 -4.25
CA ASN A 118 -18.26 -0.82 -3.18
C ASN A 118 -17.99 -1.61 -1.89
N ASP A 119 -16.96 -2.45 -1.85
CA ASP A 119 -16.60 -3.19 -0.64
C ASP A 119 -15.80 -2.26 0.29
N PHE A 120 -16.16 -2.23 1.56
CA PHE A 120 -15.44 -1.44 2.57
C PHE A 120 -14.14 -2.14 2.94
N ASN A 121 -13.08 -1.91 2.14
CA ASN A 121 -11.81 -2.59 2.31
C ASN A 121 -10.63 -1.83 1.71
N ALA A 122 -9.43 -2.11 2.23
CA ALA A 122 -8.15 -1.90 1.60
C ALA A 122 -7.29 -3.14 1.80
N ALA A 123 -6.29 -3.37 0.96
CA ALA A 123 -5.41 -4.53 1.08
C ALA A 123 -4.02 -4.26 0.53
N CYS A 124 -2.99 -4.68 1.26
CA CYS A 124 -1.62 -4.70 0.77
C CYS A 124 -1.29 -6.05 0.12
N PHE A 125 -0.97 -6.01 -1.17
CA PHE A 125 -0.55 -7.19 -1.93
C PHE A 125 0.90 -7.59 -1.61
N PRO A 126 1.29 -8.85 -1.88
CA PRO A 126 2.69 -9.29 -1.71
C PRO A 126 3.72 -8.51 -2.53
N THR A 127 3.29 -7.69 -3.46
CA THR A 127 4.10 -6.81 -4.31
C THR A 127 4.26 -5.39 -3.75
N ASP A 128 3.84 -5.14 -2.50
CA ASP A 128 3.78 -3.81 -1.87
C ASP A 128 2.90 -2.80 -2.67
N TYR A 129 1.92 -3.33 -3.41
CA TYR A 129 0.82 -2.56 -3.97
C TYR A 129 -0.34 -2.52 -2.98
N ILE A 130 -0.83 -1.33 -2.67
CA ILE A 130 -1.98 -1.11 -1.78
C ILE A 130 -3.21 -0.78 -2.64
N SER A 131 -4.17 -1.68 -2.67
CA SER A 131 -5.48 -1.48 -3.27
C SER A 131 -6.40 -0.81 -2.26
N ILE A 132 -7.04 0.29 -2.62
CA ILE A 132 -7.91 1.06 -1.75
C ILE A 132 -9.26 1.18 -2.43
N ASN A 133 -10.30 0.65 -1.79
CA ASN A 133 -11.64 0.71 -2.34
C ASN A 133 -12.30 2.06 -2.03
N ARG A 134 -13.01 2.65 -3.00
CA ARG A 134 -13.72 3.91 -2.78
C ARG A 134 -14.72 3.85 -1.61
N ALA A 135 -15.33 2.69 -1.37
CA ALA A 135 -16.30 2.54 -0.28
C ALA A 135 -15.65 2.73 1.09
N LEU A 136 -14.38 2.32 1.26
CA LEU A 136 -13.61 2.62 2.46
C LEU A 136 -13.40 4.13 2.62
N VAL A 137 -12.94 4.81 1.57
CA VAL A 137 -12.65 6.26 1.61
C VAL A 137 -13.90 7.05 1.99
N ARG A 138 -15.03 6.71 1.40
CA ARG A 138 -16.33 7.36 1.68
C ARG A 138 -16.94 6.93 3.00
N GLY A 139 -16.81 5.67 3.38
CA GLY A 139 -17.30 5.17 4.66
C GLY A 139 -16.54 5.76 5.85
N LEU A 140 -15.28 6.14 5.66
CA LEU A 140 -14.50 6.95 6.61
C LEU A 140 -14.68 8.47 6.37
N GLU A 141 -15.64 8.88 5.54
CA GLU A 141 -15.97 10.29 5.24
C GLU A 141 -14.77 11.14 4.79
N CYS A 142 -13.79 10.52 4.16
CA CYS A 142 -12.51 11.17 3.80
C CYS A 142 -11.74 11.73 5.01
N ASP A 143 -11.98 11.24 6.23
CA ASP A 143 -11.22 11.64 7.41
C ASP A 143 -9.76 11.17 7.29
N GLU A 144 -8.84 12.13 7.30
CA GLU A 144 -7.42 11.83 7.04
C GLU A 144 -6.75 11.03 8.15
N ASP A 145 -7.18 11.19 9.41
CA ASP A 145 -6.61 10.45 10.56
C ASP A 145 -7.08 9.00 10.56
N GLU A 146 -8.34 8.74 10.21
CA GLU A 146 -8.88 7.40 10.09
C GLU A 146 -8.33 6.68 8.84
N LEU A 147 -8.24 7.38 7.70
CA LEU A 147 -7.61 6.84 6.49
C LEU A 147 -6.13 6.52 6.73
N ALA A 148 -5.40 7.42 7.42
CA ALA A 148 -4.00 7.18 7.77
C ALA A 148 -3.82 5.95 8.65
N ALA A 149 -4.75 5.70 9.58
CA ALA A 149 -4.73 4.50 10.40
C ALA A 149 -4.84 3.22 9.58
N VAL A 150 -5.79 3.17 8.64
CA VAL A 150 -5.99 2.01 7.76
C VAL A 150 -4.80 1.84 6.81
N PHE A 151 -4.35 2.91 6.16
CA PHE A 151 -3.24 2.80 5.20
C PHE A 151 -1.92 2.44 5.87
N ALA A 152 -1.63 2.97 7.05
CA ALA A 152 -0.43 2.60 7.81
C ALA A 152 -0.50 1.15 8.32
N HIS A 153 -1.69 0.64 8.64
CA HIS A 153 -1.94 -0.77 8.94
C HIS A 153 -1.61 -1.64 7.73
N GLU A 154 -2.11 -1.30 6.52
CA GLU A 154 -1.80 -2.02 5.29
C GLU A 154 -0.32 -1.92 4.92
N MET A 155 0.31 -0.76 5.11
CA MET A 155 1.77 -0.61 4.94
C MET A 155 2.52 -1.59 5.86
N THR A 156 2.08 -1.78 7.10
CA THR A 156 2.72 -2.73 8.02
C THR A 156 2.57 -4.17 7.53
N HIS A 157 1.42 -4.55 6.94
CA HIS A 157 1.28 -5.86 6.29
C HIS A 157 2.31 -6.08 5.18
N GLY A 158 2.61 -5.06 4.38
CA GLY A 158 3.66 -5.08 3.37
C GLY A 158 5.05 -5.20 4.00
N ILE A 159 5.39 -4.31 4.95
CA ILE A 159 6.68 -4.28 5.64
C ILE A 159 7.00 -5.65 6.28
N GLU A 160 6.02 -6.23 6.99
CA GLU A 160 6.16 -7.51 7.66
C GLU A 160 5.91 -8.71 6.75
N GLN A 161 5.55 -8.47 5.49
CA GLN A 161 5.28 -9.49 4.46
C GLN A 161 4.21 -10.50 4.90
N HIS A 162 3.19 -10.03 5.62
CA HIS A 162 2.11 -10.87 6.13
C HIS A 162 1.36 -11.56 5.00
N SER A 163 1.03 -10.82 3.93
CA SER A 163 0.33 -11.33 2.75
C SER A 163 1.11 -12.45 2.06
N ALA A 164 2.44 -12.29 1.88
CA ALA A 164 3.29 -13.32 1.29
C ALA A 164 3.35 -14.58 2.16
N LYS A 165 3.48 -14.41 3.47
CA LYS A 165 3.51 -15.53 4.44
C LYS A 165 2.17 -16.28 4.48
N ASN A 166 1.05 -15.56 4.48
CA ASN A 166 -0.29 -16.15 4.53
C ASN A 166 -0.63 -16.88 3.24
N TYR A 167 -0.32 -16.30 2.07
CA TYR A 167 -0.49 -16.97 0.78
C TYR A 167 0.34 -18.25 0.70
N SER A 168 1.58 -18.23 1.19
CA SER A 168 2.46 -19.40 1.19
C SER A 168 1.96 -20.51 2.12
N LYS A 169 1.33 -20.14 3.26
CA LYS A 169 0.64 -21.10 4.14
C LYS A 169 -0.55 -21.74 3.42
N ALA A 170 -1.35 -20.96 2.70
CA ALA A 170 -2.49 -21.44 1.93
C ALA A 170 -2.08 -22.45 0.87
N VAL A 171 -1.03 -22.14 0.11
CA VAL A 171 -0.45 -23.05 -0.90
C VAL A 171 0.03 -24.35 -0.24
N ALA A 172 0.74 -24.27 0.88
CA ALA A 172 1.22 -25.43 1.60
C ALA A 172 0.09 -26.33 2.11
N GLN A 173 -0.99 -25.72 2.63
CA GLN A 173 -2.20 -26.44 3.06
C GLN A 173 -2.89 -27.14 1.89
N TYR A 174 -3.01 -26.48 0.74
CA TYR A 174 -3.56 -27.08 -0.48
C TYR A 174 -2.78 -28.30 -0.92
N TYR A 175 -1.44 -28.22 -0.94
CA TYR A 175 -0.59 -29.36 -1.24
C TYR A 175 -0.76 -30.49 -0.22
N GLY A 176 -0.86 -30.16 1.07
CA GLY A 176 -1.15 -31.15 2.11
C GLY A 176 -2.47 -31.87 1.91
N MET A 177 -3.54 -31.15 1.51
CA MET A 177 -4.85 -31.74 1.23
C MET A 177 -4.88 -32.54 -0.09
N SER A 178 -4.15 -32.10 -1.12
CA SER A 178 -4.11 -32.81 -2.40
C SER A 178 -3.37 -34.14 -2.33
N PHE A 179 -2.45 -34.31 -1.37
CA PHE A 179 -1.84 -35.62 -1.08
C PHE A 179 -2.82 -36.62 -0.44
N LEU A 180 -3.89 -36.15 0.20
CA LEU A 180 -4.90 -36.98 0.84
C LEU A 180 -6.03 -37.40 -0.11
N ASN A 181 -6.25 -36.65 -1.21
CA ASN A 181 -7.29 -36.97 -2.21
C ASN A 181 -6.73 -36.75 -3.63
N MET A 182 -6.31 -37.85 -4.24
CA MET A 182 -5.79 -37.93 -5.60
C MET A 182 -6.62 -37.21 -6.66
N ASP A 183 -6.04 -36.21 -7.29
CA ASP A 183 -5.83 -36.08 -8.74
C ASP A 183 -5.04 -34.81 -8.99
N ALA A 184 -3.74 -34.97 -9.25
CA ALA A 184 -2.83 -33.89 -9.59
C ALA A 184 -3.02 -33.48 -11.06
N GLY A 185 -4.23 -33.11 -11.43
CA GLY A 185 -4.54 -32.46 -12.69
C GLY A 185 -4.35 -30.96 -12.59
N LEU A 186 -3.28 -30.46 -13.20
CA LEU A 186 -3.00 -29.08 -13.62
C LEU A 186 -3.47 -27.97 -12.65
N MET A 187 -2.51 -27.36 -12.02
CA MET A 187 -2.67 -26.19 -11.15
C MET A 187 -3.37 -25.06 -11.91
N ASP A 188 -4.66 -24.89 -11.66
CA ASP A 188 -5.46 -23.78 -12.18
C ASP A 188 -5.23 -22.57 -11.26
N TRP A 189 -4.59 -21.54 -11.78
CA TRP A 189 -4.31 -20.29 -11.05
C TRP A 189 -5.58 -19.66 -10.47
N ASN A 190 -6.74 -19.83 -11.10
CA ASN A 190 -8.00 -19.32 -10.60
C ASN A 190 -8.46 -20.07 -9.33
N LYS A 191 -8.22 -21.37 -9.25
CA LYS A 191 -8.48 -22.16 -8.03
C LYS A 191 -7.50 -21.83 -6.93
N LEU A 192 -6.23 -21.57 -7.28
CA LEU A 192 -5.21 -21.16 -6.34
C LEU A 192 -5.53 -19.78 -5.75
N ASN A 193 -5.96 -18.82 -6.59
CA ASN A 193 -6.41 -17.50 -6.15
C ASN A 193 -7.69 -17.57 -5.31
N ALA A 194 -8.68 -18.38 -5.69
CA ALA A 194 -9.87 -18.59 -4.87
C ALA A 194 -9.55 -19.25 -3.52
N LEU A 195 -8.59 -20.18 -3.50
CA LEU A 195 -8.12 -20.82 -2.28
C LEU A 195 -7.26 -19.87 -1.43
N ALA A 196 -6.45 -19.03 -2.07
CA ALA A 196 -5.68 -17.99 -1.41
C ALA A 196 -6.61 -16.97 -0.74
N ASN A 197 -7.61 -16.47 -1.45
CA ASN A 197 -8.62 -15.58 -0.90
C ASN A 197 -9.41 -16.22 0.25
N TYR A 198 -9.83 -17.50 0.11
CA TYR A 198 -10.48 -18.25 1.18
C TYR A 198 -9.56 -18.50 2.39
N SER A 199 -8.28 -18.76 2.14
CA SER A 199 -7.29 -19.02 3.18
C SER A 199 -6.78 -17.75 3.85
N ILE A 200 -6.71 -16.62 3.12
CA ILE A 200 -6.46 -15.30 3.68
C ILE A 200 -7.58 -14.96 4.66
N ALA A 201 -8.84 -15.08 4.26
CA ALA A 201 -9.99 -14.85 5.13
C ALA A 201 -10.05 -15.74 6.38
N LYS A 202 -9.51 -16.96 6.34
CA LYS A 202 -9.49 -17.90 7.49
C LYS A 202 -8.19 -17.97 8.27
N ASN A 203 -7.06 -17.54 7.70
CA ASN A 203 -5.73 -17.69 8.29
C ASN A 203 -5.06 -16.36 8.63
N VAL A 204 -5.76 -15.24 8.51
CA VAL A 204 -5.36 -14.01 9.16
C VAL A 204 -5.33 -14.31 10.65
N THR A 205 -4.14 -14.47 11.19
CA THR A 205 -3.98 -14.77 12.61
C THR A 205 -4.04 -13.48 13.37
N LEU A 206 -4.87 -13.40 14.39
CA LEU A 206 -4.99 -12.26 15.29
C LEU A 206 -3.64 -11.64 15.72
N PRO A 207 -2.56 -12.42 15.96
CA PRO A 207 -1.23 -11.86 16.17
C PRO A 207 -0.70 -10.97 15.04
N THR A 208 -0.97 -11.29 13.77
CA THR A 208 -0.52 -10.45 12.64
C THR A 208 -1.33 -9.17 12.52
N GLU A 209 -2.61 -9.19 12.90
CA GLU A 209 -3.42 -7.98 12.99
C GLU A 209 -2.93 -7.05 14.11
N TYR A 210 -2.60 -7.61 15.28
CA TYR A 210 -2.04 -6.81 16.36
C TYR A 210 -0.66 -6.24 16.03
N GLU A 211 0.16 -6.95 15.26
CA GLU A 211 1.44 -6.45 14.74
C GLU A 211 1.20 -5.32 13.73
N ALA A 212 0.23 -5.48 12.82
CA ALA A 212 -0.13 -4.47 11.85
C ALA A 212 -0.74 -3.22 12.51
N ASP A 213 -1.60 -3.38 13.52
CA ASP A 213 -2.14 -2.28 14.32
C ASP A 213 -1.03 -1.49 15.03
N ALA A 214 -0.09 -2.19 15.64
CA ALA A 214 1.00 -1.54 16.37
C ALA A 214 1.95 -0.80 15.42
N GLY A 215 2.35 -1.43 14.32
CA GLY A 215 3.19 -0.80 13.30
C GLY A 215 2.50 0.39 12.66
N GLY A 216 1.25 0.24 12.26
CA GLY A 216 0.43 1.29 11.68
C GLY A 216 0.26 2.48 12.62
N PHE A 217 0.00 2.24 13.89
CA PHE A 217 -0.09 3.29 14.91
C PHE A 217 1.20 4.13 14.96
N TYR A 218 2.37 3.50 14.97
CA TYR A 218 3.64 4.23 15.01
C TYR A 218 3.94 4.96 13.71
N ILE A 219 3.66 4.38 12.56
CA ILE A 219 3.85 5.03 11.26
C ILE A 219 3.00 6.29 11.18
N MET A 220 1.71 6.20 11.49
CA MET A 220 0.82 7.36 11.36
C MET A 220 1.08 8.45 12.40
N THR A 221 1.38 8.09 13.64
CA THR A 221 1.65 9.08 14.68
C THR A 221 2.97 9.81 14.45
N SER A 222 4.01 9.12 13.98
CA SER A 222 5.27 9.76 13.56
C SER A 222 5.10 10.64 12.33
N ALA A 223 4.14 10.32 11.45
CA ALA A 223 3.76 11.17 10.32
C ALA A 223 2.92 12.39 10.73
N GLY A 224 2.55 12.52 12.01
CA GLY A 224 1.83 13.68 12.56
C GLY A 224 0.30 13.53 12.58
N PHE A 225 -0.24 12.37 12.26
CA PHE A 225 -1.67 12.10 12.35
C PHE A 225 -2.15 11.92 13.80
N ASN A 226 -3.45 12.09 14.00
CA ASN A 226 -4.08 12.01 15.32
C ASN A 226 -4.03 10.57 15.87
N PRO A 227 -3.43 10.32 17.04
CA PRO A 227 -3.36 8.99 17.64
C PRO A 227 -4.73 8.40 18.07
N GLY A 228 -5.81 9.19 18.03
CA GLY A 228 -7.19 8.70 18.21
C GLY A 228 -7.79 8.08 16.95
N GLY A 229 -7.27 8.42 15.76
CA GLY A 229 -7.77 7.95 14.47
C GLY A 229 -7.89 6.43 14.34
N PRO A 230 -6.93 5.62 14.81
CA PRO A 230 -7.02 4.16 14.73
C PRO A 230 -8.20 3.55 15.50
N ALA A 231 -8.48 4.03 16.69
CA ALA A 231 -9.62 3.54 17.48
C ALA A 231 -10.96 4.01 16.87
N ALA A 232 -11.02 5.24 16.35
CA ALA A 232 -12.17 5.77 15.62
C ALA A 232 -12.43 4.96 14.35
N ALA A 233 -11.40 4.70 13.54
CA ALA A 233 -11.50 3.89 12.32
C ALA A 233 -12.01 2.47 12.61
N MET A 234 -11.53 1.81 13.67
CA MET A 234 -12.02 0.48 14.06
C MET A 234 -13.50 0.50 14.45
N TYR A 235 -13.94 1.49 15.20
CA TYR A 235 -15.36 1.64 15.52
C TYR A 235 -16.20 1.85 14.26
N ARG A 236 -15.79 2.75 13.38
CA ARG A 236 -16.50 3.04 12.12
C ARG A 236 -16.52 1.84 11.19
N MET A 237 -15.42 1.08 11.12
CA MET A 237 -15.35 -0.19 10.38
C MET A 237 -16.35 -1.21 10.94
N ALA A 238 -16.40 -1.41 12.26
CA ALA A 238 -17.37 -2.31 12.89
C ALA A 238 -18.81 -1.88 12.59
N TYR A 239 -19.09 -0.58 12.66
CA TYR A 239 -20.39 -0.02 12.32
C TYR A 239 -20.76 -0.29 10.86
N TYR A 240 -19.86 0.04 9.92
CA TYR A 240 -20.08 -0.16 8.49
C TYR A 240 -20.29 -1.64 8.14
N LEU A 241 -19.46 -2.54 8.64
CA LEU A 241 -19.59 -3.98 8.43
C LEU A 241 -20.92 -4.53 9.00
N THR A 242 -21.43 -3.95 10.08
CA THR A 242 -22.66 -4.38 10.71
C THR A 242 -23.90 -3.90 9.96
N TYR A 243 -23.90 -2.66 9.49
CA TYR A 243 -25.10 -1.98 8.99
C TYR A 243 -25.13 -1.82 7.46
N GLU A 244 -24.00 -1.60 6.80
CA GLU A 244 -23.99 -1.24 5.38
C GLU A 244 -23.68 -2.39 4.40
N THR A 245 -22.94 -3.41 4.80
CA THR A 245 -22.64 -4.56 3.92
C THR A 245 -23.81 -5.50 3.70
N ARG A 246 -24.91 -5.36 4.44
CA ARG A 246 -26.10 -6.23 4.32
C ARG A 246 -27.25 -5.69 3.45
N ASN A 247 -26.98 -4.85 2.51
CA ASN A 247 -27.92 -4.14 1.64
C ASN A 247 -28.34 -2.75 2.14
N VAL A 248 -27.91 -1.77 1.41
CA VAL A 248 -28.37 -0.37 1.46
C VAL A 248 -29.91 -0.21 1.32
N LEU A 249 -30.65 -1.29 1.12
CA LEU A 249 -32.08 -1.27 0.85
C LEU A 249 -32.98 -1.78 1.98
N GLU A 250 -32.45 -2.34 3.07
CA GLU A 250 -33.28 -2.86 4.16
C GLU A 250 -32.75 -2.47 5.55
N TYR A 251 -32.88 -1.19 5.85
CA TYR A 251 -32.50 -0.60 7.15
C TYR A 251 -33.41 -1.00 8.32
N GLN A 252 -34.40 -1.86 8.15
CA GLN A 252 -35.53 -1.92 9.11
C GLN A 252 -35.57 -3.13 10.04
N ASP A 253 -34.85 -4.22 9.79
CA ASP A 253 -34.96 -5.43 10.65
C ASP A 253 -33.65 -6.16 10.88
N LEU A 254 -32.65 -5.51 11.49
CA LEU A 254 -31.48 -6.23 11.98
C LEU A 254 -31.76 -6.82 13.36
N ASP A 255 -31.98 -8.13 13.40
CA ASP A 255 -32.08 -8.94 14.61
C ASP A 255 -30.84 -8.70 15.49
N GLU A 256 -31.02 -8.44 16.78
CA GLU A 256 -29.94 -8.19 17.74
C GLU A 256 -28.89 -9.33 17.80
N LYS A 257 -29.26 -10.54 17.37
CA LYS A 257 -28.35 -11.69 17.22
C LYS A 257 -27.34 -11.55 16.08
N ALA A 258 -27.56 -10.65 15.14
CA ALA A 258 -26.62 -10.37 14.05
C ALA A 258 -25.54 -9.34 14.44
N LYS A 259 -25.74 -8.62 15.54
CA LYS A 259 -24.76 -7.71 16.12
C LYS A 259 -23.61 -8.55 16.68
N GLY A 260 -22.41 -8.43 16.09
CA GLY A 260 -21.18 -9.03 16.60
C GLY A 260 -20.75 -10.36 15.96
N GLN A 261 -21.37 -10.81 14.87
CA GLN A 261 -20.81 -11.91 14.08
C GLN A 261 -20.04 -11.35 12.86
N GLU A 262 -18.78 -11.10 13.02
CA GLU A 262 -17.81 -10.85 11.94
C GLU A 262 -17.59 -12.13 11.14
N THR A 263 -18.60 -12.53 10.34
CA THR A 263 -18.56 -13.84 9.67
C THR A 263 -17.65 -13.88 8.45
N PHE A 264 -17.18 -12.74 7.94
CA PHE A 264 -16.37 -12.64 6.72
C PHE A 264 -15.41 -11.44 6.70
N SER A 265 -14.89 -11.00 7.85
CA SER A 265 -13.88 -9.94 7.88
C SER A 265 -12.48 -10.52 7.62
N ASP A 266 -11.74 -9.90 6.71
CA ASP A 266 -10.31 -10.17 6.53
C ASP A 266 -9.50 -9.69 7.75
N HIS A 267 -10.10 -8.87 8.61
CA HIS A 267 -9.53 -8.25 9.80
C HIS A 267 -10.39 -8.51 11.04
N PRO A 268 -10.27 -9.69 11.69
CA PRO A 268 -11.15 -10.12 12.78
C PRO A 268 -10.97 -9.31 14.07
N GLU A 269 -11.96 -9.43 14.96
CA GLU A 269 -11.98 -8.88 16.34
C GLU A 269 -11.87 -7.35 16.43
N THR A 270 -12.59 -6.64 15.57
CA THR A 270 -12.57 -5.17 15.46
C THR A 270 -12.80 -4.46 16.81
N GLU A 271 -13.72 -4.93 17.65
CA GLU A 271 -13.96 -4.34 18.99
C GLU A 271 -12.78 -4.50 19.95
N LEU A 272 -12.09 -5.64 19.90
CA LEU A 272 -10.91 -5.86 20.75
C LEU A 272 -9.74 -5.03 20.24
N ARG A 273 -9.58 -4.90 18.92
CA ARG A 273 -8.57 -4.05 18.30
C ARG A 273 -8.81 -2.57 18.62
N GLU A 274 -10.06 -2.09 18.55
CA GLU A 274 -10.45 -0.73 19.00
C GLU A 274 -9.94 -0.45 20.41
N LYS A 275 -10.21 -1.35 21.37
CA LYS A 275 -9.78 -1.20 22.77
C LYS A 275 -8.26 -1.17 22.92
N ARG A 276 -7.55 -1.98 22.13
CA ARG A 276 -6.07 -2.00 22.14
C ARG A 276 -5.49 -0.70 21.57
N LEU A 277 -6.03 -0.21 20.47
CA LEU A 277 -5.62 1.04 19.84
C LEU A 277 -5.94 2.25 20.73
N ALA A 278 -7.08 2.25 21.41
CA ALA A 278 -7.39 3.24 22.44
C ALA A 278 -6.38 3.20 23.62
N GLN A 279 -5.92 2.01 24.03
CA GLN A 279 -4.86 1.89 25.02
C GLN A 279 -3.52 2.41 24.50
N MET A 280 -3.17 2.12 23.24
CA MET A 280 -1.94 2.65 22.62
C MET A 280 -1.97 4.18 22.54
N MET A 281 -3.12 4.78 22.21
CA MET A 281 -3.31 6.24 22.27
C MET A 281 -3.07 6.77 23.69
N THR A 282 -3.61 6.09 24.72
CA THR A 282 -3.40 6.45 26.13
C THR A 282 -1.92 6.40 26.50
N ASP A 283 -1.24 5.30 26.15
CA ASP A 283 0.19 5.10 26.45
C ASP A 283 1.06 6.13 25.71
N TYR A 284 0.71 6.48 24.47
CA TYR A 284 1.35 7.53 23.68
C TYR A 284 1.27 8.90 24.39
N GLY A 285 0.13 9.23 24.99
CA GLY A 285 -0.09 10.43 25.81
C GLY A 285 0.38 10.30 27.24
N CYS A 286 1.41 9.53 27.53
CA CYS A 286 2.00 9.33 28.87
C CYS A 286 1.03 8.73 29.91
N GLY A 287 -0.08 8.14 29.49
CA GLY A 287 -1.09 7.54 30.34
C GLY A 287 -2.14 8.51 30.87
N HIS A 288 -2.08 9.79 30.49
CA HIS A 288 -2.97 10.82 31.03
C HIS A 288 -4.38 10.78 30.47
N VAL A 289 -4.53 10.46 29.18
CA VAL A 289 -5.80 10.58 28.47
C VAL A 289 -6.44 9.23 28.27
N THR A 290 -7.72 9.10 28.64
CA THR A 290 -8.50 7.87 28.42
C THR A 290 -9.90 8.20 27.92
N VAL A 291 -10.49 7.29 27.15
CA VAL A 291 -11.89 7.33 26.75
C VAL A 291 -12.64 6.22 27.48
N LYS A 292 -13.80 6.55 28.09
CA LYS A 292 -14.70 5.56 28.70
C LYS A 292 -16.05 5.59 28.00
N ASP A 293 -16.68 4.44 27.97
CA ASP A 293 -18.01 4.25 27.37
C ASP A 293 -18.07 4.79 25.92
N ARG A 294 -16.93 4.79 25.23
CA ARG A 294 -16.76 5.28 23.84
C ARG A 294 -17.17 6.75 23.62
N LYS A 295 -17.38 7.53 24.67
CA LYS A 295 -17.87 8.92 24.54
C LYS A 295 -17.33 9.91 25.55
N THR A 296 -16.82 9.46 26.71
CA THR A 296 -16.37 10.37 27.75
C THR A 296 -14.87 10.40 27.81
N VAL A 297 -14.27 11.58 27.68
CA VAL A 297 -12.83 11.83 27.72
C VAL A 297 -12.42 12.21 29.14
N TYR A 298 -11.41 11.55 29.66
CA TYR A 298 -10.83 11.77 30.98
C TYR A 298 -9.37 12.17 30.87
N ILE A 299 -8.94 13.03 31.82
CA ILE A 299 -7.52 13.29 32.10
C ILE A 299 -7.23 12.82 33.53
N ASP A 300 -6.29 11.89 33.68
CA ASP A 300 -5.93 11.28 34.98
C ASP A 300 -7.14 10.75 35.75
N GLY A 301 -8.11 10.20 35.07
CA GLY A 301 -9.34 9.65 35.65
C GLY A 301 -10.38 10.69 36.06
N GLN A 302 -10.14 11.98 35.81
CA GLN A 302 -11.10 13.05 35.98
C GLN A 302 -11.78 13.37 34.67
N GLU A 303 -13.12 13.44 34.68
CA GLU A 303 -13.89 13.76 33.48
C GLU A 303 -13.56 15.17 32.99
N LEU A 304 -13.20 15.25 31.68
CA LEU A 304 -13.06 16.52 31.00
C LEU A 304 -14.35 16.87 30.27
N LEU A 305 -14.84 15.95 29.43
CA LEU A 305 -16.00 16.16 28.59
C LEU A 305 -16.66 14.84 28.19
N THR A 306 -17.94 14.88 27.88
CA THR A 306 -18.67 13.81 27.21
C THR A 306 -19.05 14.30 25.82
N ALA A 307 -18.61 13.60 24.77
CA ALA A 307 -18.98 13.88 23.40
C ALA A 307 -20.45 13.53 23.19
N ASP A 308 -21.23 14.46 22.66
CA ASP A 308 -22.66 14.33 22.43
C ASP A 308 -23.07 14.76 21.00
N TRP A 309 -22.09 15.00 20.14
CA TRP A 309 -22.32 15.47 18.79
C TRP A 309 -22.60 14.30 17.84
N THR A 310 -23.75 14.36 17.17
CA THR A 310 -24.18 13.40 16.17
C THR A 310 -24.36 14.09 14.83
N ARG A 311 -24.05 13.38 13.75
CA ARG A 311 -24.45 13.76 12.39
C ARG A 311 -25.75 13.08 12.00
N ASP A 312 -26.38 13.59 10.92
CA ASP A 312 -27.73 13.25 10.50
C ASP A 312 -27.98 11.74 10.32
N ASP A 313 -26.97 10.97 9.91
CA ASP A 313 -27.16 9.58 9.50
C ASP A 313 -26.58 8.53 10.46
N TYR A 314 -25.64 8.90 11.38
CA TYR A 314 -25.14 8.01 12.41
C TYR A 314 -24.43 8.76 13.56
N ASP A 315 -24.20 8.03 14.66
CA ASP A 315 -23.62 8.57 15.88
C ASP A 315 -22.10 8.74 15.75
N ASN A 316 -21.63 9.97 15.58
CA ASN A 316 -20.22 10.34 15.56
C ASN A 316 -19.64 10.59 16.97
N THR A 317 -20.38 10.27 18.01
CA THR A 317 -19.94 10.53 19.39
C THR A 317 -18.63 9.80 19.71
N VAL A 318 -18.50 8.58 19.19
CA VAL A 318 -17.31 7.73 19.43
C VAL A 318 -16.09 8.30 18.72
N GLU A 319 -16.22 8.65 17.45
CA GLU A 319 -15.14 9.25 16.67
C GLU A 319 -14.72 10.59 17.26
N ASN A 320 -15.66 11.42 17.68
CA ASN A 320 -15.39 12.70 18.31
C ASN A 320 -14.66 12.54 19.64
N ALA A 321 -15.03 11.56 20.46
CA ALA A 321 -14.35 11.28 21.71
C ALA A 321 -12.90 10.85 21.47
N TYR A 322 -12.64 9.96 20.50
CA TYR A 322 -11.30 9.54 20.14
C TYR A 322 -10.48 10.65 19.48
N TYR A 323 -11.11 11.47 18.63
CA TYR A 323 -10.46 12.64 18.02
C TYR A 323 -9.95 13.63 19.09
N VAL A 324 -10.80 13.99 20.06
CA VAL A 324 -10.42 14.88 21.17
C VAL A 324 -9.35 14.23 22.05
N ALA A 325 -9.55 12.98 22.44
CA ALA A 325 -8.60 12.25 23.30
C ALA A 325 -7.24 12.10 22.61
N GLY A 326 -7.22 11.80 21.31
CA GLY A 326 -5.99 11.68 20.55
C GLY A 326 -5.24 13.00 20.43
N GLY A 327 -5.94 14.12 20.19
CA GLY A 327 -5.34 15.44 20.18
C GLY A 327 -4.71 15.82 21.53
N LEU A 328 -5.41 15.52 22.64
CA LEU A 328 -4.86 15.69 23.99
C LEU A 328 -3.67 14.77 24.25
N ALA A 329 -3.76 13.49 23.85
CA ALA A 329 -2.66 12.54 23.98
C ALA A 329 -1.43 13.02 23.21
N LYS A 330 -1.61 13.55 21.98
CA LYS A 330 -0.52 14.14 21.20
C LYS A 330 0.09 15.36 21.91
N ALA A 331 -0.71 16.24 22.47
CA ALA A 331 -0.20 17.39 23.23
C ALA A 331 0.60 16.95 24.48
N PHE A 332 0.13 15.95 25.21
CA PHE A 332 0.89 15.37 26.32
C PHE A 332 2.17 14.65 25.87
N HIS A 333 2.19 14.06 24.68
CA HIS A 333 3.39 13.45 24.11
C HIS A 333 4.44 14.50 23.75
N ASP A 334 4.01 15.55 23.05
CA ASP A 334 4.91 16.54 22.46
C ASP A 334 5.44 17.54 23.47
N TYR A 335 4.63 17.89 24.48
CA TYR A 335 4.97 18.88 25.50
C TYR A 335 5.23 18.25 26.86
N ASP A 336 6.20 18.76 27.59
CA ASP A 336 6.61 18.31 28.94
C ASP A 336 6.10 19.23 30.05
N SER A 337 5.41 20.29 29.73
CA SER A 337 4.86 21.28 30.66
C SER A 337 3.71 22.04 30.02
N LEU A 338 2.92 22.69 30.90
CA LEU A 338 1.81 23.55 30.44
C LEU A 338 2.28 24.70 29.52
N ALA A 339 3.54 25.13 29.64
CA ALA A 339 4.07 26.22 28.82
C ALA A 339 4.12 25.87 27.31
N GLY A 340 4.11 24.59 26.93
CA GLY A 340 4.03 24.14 25.54
C GLY A 340 2.62 24.22 24.94
N TRP A 341 1.59 24.33 25.78
CA TRP A 341 0.21 24.35 25.31
C TRP A 341 -0.21 25.77 24.90
N ASP A 342 -0.80 25.89 23.72
CA ASP A 342 -1.43 27.12 23.23
C ASP A 342 -2.95 27.00 23.32
N PHE A 343 -3.50 27.41 24.47
CA PHE A 343 -4.95 27.45 24.67
C PHE A 343 -5.54 28.73 24.08
N ARG A 344 -6.47 28.58 23.17
CA ARG A 344 -7.16 29.72 22.54
C ARG A 344 -8.65 29.69 22.87
N PRO A 345 -9.11 30.54 23.81
CA PRO A 345 -10.52 30.65 24.08
C PRO A 345 -11.27 31.21 22.86
N ASP A 346 -12.44 30.66 22.57
CA ASP A 346 -13.26 31.07 21.42
C ASP A 346 -14.23 32.23 21.73
N GLY A 347 -14.23 32.73 22.96
CA GLY A 347 -15.12 33.80 23.40
C GLY A 347 -16.53 33.35 23.80
N GLU A 348 -16.89 32.11 23.59
CA GLU A 348 -18.21 31.52 23.89
C GLU A 348 -18.15 30.40 24.95
N GLY A 349 -17.03 30.32 25.68
CA GLY A 349 -16.81 29.33 26.73
C GLY A 349 -16.12 28.05 26.28
N GLY A 350 -15.84 27.91 24.98
CA GLY A 350 -15.03 26.82 24.42
C GLY A 350 -13.55 27.18 24.36
N VAL A 351 -12.73 26.20 24.01
CA VAL A 351 -11.30 26.33 23.87
C VAL A 351 -10.81 25.54 22.66
N THR A 352 -9.81 26.06 21.97
CA THR A 352 -8.98 25.31 21.03
C THR A 352 -7.58 25.14 21.62
N PHE A 353 -6.87 24.11 21.21
CA PHE A 353 -5.45 23.96 21.52
C PHE A 353 -4.68 23.46 20.30
N LEU A 354 -3.38 23.73 20.27
CA LEU A 354 -2.50 23.40 19.16
C LEU A 354 -1.54 22.28 19.54
N THR A 355 -1.29 21.40 18.58
CA THR A 355 -0.16 20.49 18.58
C THR A 355 0.50 20.56 17.23
N ASP A 356 1.79 20.94 17.20
CA ASP A 356 2.52 21.24 15.96
C ASP A 356 1.77 22.32 15.16
N ASP A 357 1.34 21.95 13.94
CA ASP A 357 0.57 22.79 13.02
C ASP A 357 -0.94 22.47 13.02
N ARG A 358 -1.41 21.54 13.85
CA ARG A 358 -2.84 21.18 13.97
C ARG A 358 -3.53 21.89 15.10
N VAL A 359 -4.72 22.43 14.82
CA VAL A 359 -5.63 23.03 15.78
C VAL A 359 -6.74 22.06 16.11
N TYR A 360 -6.91 21.74 17.40
CA TYR A 360 -8.01 20.94 17.89
C TYR A 360 -9.09 21.79 18.53
N GLY A 361 -10.34 21.55 18.18
CA GLY A 361 -11.48 22.31 18.66
C GLY A 361 -12.10 23.25 17.61
N PRO A 362 -13.00 24.14 18.02
CA PRO A 362 -13.35 24.47 19.41
C PRO A 362 -14.02 23.29 20.14
N LEU A 363 -13.48 22.89 21.28
CA LEU A 363 -13.99 21.73 22.04
C LEU A 363 -15.46 21.83 22.43
N ARG A 364 -16.02 23.03 22.49
CA ARG A 364 -17.46 23.22 22.72
C ARG A 364 -18.36 22.52 21.68
N HIS A 365 -17.83 22.23 20.47
CA HIS A 365 -18.56 21.48 19.45
C HIS A 365 -18.71 19.99 19.80
N PHE A 366 -17.94 19.51 20.79
CA PHE A 366 -17.94 18.12 21.24
C PHE A 366 -18.57 17.96 22.63
N VAL A 367 -18.98 19.06 23.27
CA VAL A 367 -19.50 19.06 24.65
C VAL A 367 -20.66 20.02 24.84
N ALA A 368 -21.56 19.67 25.76
CA ALA A 368 -22.48 20.60 26.37
C ALA A 368 -21.80 21.39 27.49
N ALA A 369 -21.60 22.68 27.23
CA ALA A 369 -21.38 23.81 28.12
C ALA A 369 -20.58 23.68 29.43
N GLY A 370 -19.92 24.77 29.78
CA GLY A 370 -19.24 25.05 31.01
C GLY A 370 -17.95 25.82 30.76
N ASN A 371 -17.19 26.15 31.83
CA ASN A 371 -15.84 26.72 31.68
C ASN A 371 -14.85 25.60 31.28
N LEU A 372 -14.99 25.11 30.04
CA LEU A 372 -14.18 24.01 29.54
C LEU A 372 -12.69 24.36 29.46
N GLY A 373 -12.37 25.61 29.04
CA GLY A 373 -10.98 26.07 28.96
C GLY A 373 -10.27 26.07 30.31
N GLY A 374 -10.90 26.63 31.34
CA GLY A 374 -10.34 26.61 32.69
C GLY A 374 -10.26 25.20 33.27
N ARG A 375 -11.23 24.34 32.96
CA ARG A 375 -11.22 22.93 33.41
C ARG A 375 -10.09 22.17 32.72
N LEU A 376 -9.90 22.33 31.43
CA LEU A 376 -8.82 21.70 30.67
C LEU A 376 -7.47 22.12 31.23
N GLN A 377 -7.24 23.44 31.38
CA GLN A 377 -5.99 23.95 31.91
C GLN A 377 -5.68 23.38 33.31
N GLN A 378 -6.67 23.39 34.23
CA GLN A 378 -6.51 22.79 35.55
C GLN A 378 -6.11 21.32 35.49
N LEU A 379 -6.79 20.51 34.69
CA LEU A 379 -6.51 19.09 34.55
C LEU A 379 -5.11 18.82 33.98
N VAL A 380 -4.67 19.63 33.02
CA VAL A 380 -3.31 19.53 32.45
C VAL A 380 -2.25 19.89 33.48
N GLU A 381 -2.45 20.94 34.27
CA GLU A 381 -1.54 21.31 35.38
C GLU A 381 -1.42 20.18 36.43
N GLU A 382 -2.57 19.61 36.84
CA GLU A 382 -2.61 18.50 37.78
C GLU A 382 -1.93 17.23 37.21
N ALA A 383 -2.10 16.96 35.92
CA ALA A 383 -1.49 15.84 35.23
C ALA A 383 0.04 15.94 35.21
N TYR A 384 0.60 17.09 34.84
CA TYR A 384 2.05 17.30 34.90
C TYR A 384 2.62 17.23 36.33
N ALA A 385 1.90 17.73 37.31
CA ALA A 385 2.32 17.60 38.73
C ALA A 385 2.40 16.13 39.18
N LYS A 386 1.48 15.27 38.73
CA LYS A 386 1.50 13.83 39.00
C LYS A 386 2.57 13.10 38.19
N GLU A 387 2.76 13.49 36.91
CA GLU A 387 3.74 12.89 36.04
C GLU A 387 5.16 12.98 36.58
N ALA A 388 5.53 14.13 37.15
CA ALA A 388 6.84 14.35 37.75
C ALA A 388 7.20 13.29 38.84
N ALA A 389 6.18 12.68 39.46
CA ALA A 389 6.36 11.62 40.47
C ALA A 389 6.33 10.19 39.85
N SER A 390 5.70 9.99 38.70
CA SER A 390 5.43 8.65 38.15
C SER A 390 6.55 8.10 37.25
N GLY A 391 7.32 8.99 36.64
CA GLY A 391 8.32 8.64 35.61
C GLY A 391 7.72 8.08 34.30
N ALA A 392 6.43 8.27 34.04
CA ALA A 392 5.73 7.76 32.86
C ALA A 392 6.35 8.29 31.56
N ARG A 393 6.60 9.59 31.46
CA ARG A 393 7.27 10.25 30.34
C ARG A 393 8.67 9.69 30.07
N THR A 394 9.44 9.48 31.12
CA THR A 394 10.79 8.91 30.99
C THR A 394 10.73 7.52 30.38
N LYS A 395 9.75 6.69 30.77
CA LYS A 395 9.55 5.36 30.19
C LYS A 395 9.08 5.44 28.73
N MET A 396 8.14 6.32 28.44
CA MET A 396 7.63 6.53 27.07
C MET A 396 8.77 7.01 26.14
N LYS A 397 9.51 8.06 26.52
CA LYS A 397 10.65 8.57 25.74
C LYS A 397 11.77 7.54 25.57
N ALA A 398 12.03 6.71 26.59
CA ALA A 398 13.02 5.63 26.48
C ALA A 398 12.56 4.54 25.47
N ALA A 399 11.29 4.16 25.49
CA ALA A 399 10.74 3.19 24.55
C ALA A 399 10.74 3.74 23.10
N GLU A 400 10.44 5.02 22.94
CA GLU A 400 10.49 5.71 21.66
C GLU A 400 11.94 5.82 21.14
N ALA A 401 12.88 6.20 21.98
CA ALA A 401 14.30 6.24 21.63
C ALA A 401 14.83 4.87 21.21
N ALA A 402 14.42 3.80 21.91
CA ALA A 402 14.79 2.44 21.53
C ALA A 402 14.24 2.06 20.13
N ARG A 403 12.97 2.38 19.84
CA ARG A 403 12.39 2.16 18.50
C ARG A 403 13.10 2.97 17.42
N ARG A 404 13.40 4.25 17.68
CA ARG A 404 14.14 5.09 16.72
C ARG A 404 15.55 4.56 16.48
N GLN A 405 16.20 4.02 17.49
CA GLN A 405 17.52 3.39 17.32
C GLN A 405 17.41 2.13 16.47
N GLU A 406 16.46 1.24 16.78
CA GLU A 406 16.20 0.04 15.99
C GLU A 406 15.86 0.39 14.53
N HIS A 407 15.01 1.39 14.32
CA HIS A 407 14.68 1.93 13.00
C HIS A 407 15.94 2.45 12.27
N SER A 408 16.77 3.24 12.95
CA SER A 408 18.01 3.78 12.39
C SER A 408 19.01 2.68 12.01
N GLU A 409 19.16 1.66 12.85
CA GLU A 409 20.02 0.50 12.58
C GLU A 409 19.51 -0.31 11.39
N ALA A 410 18.19 -0.56 11.32
CA ALA A 410 17.55 -1.23 10.19
C ALA A 410 17.69 -0.41 8.91
N LEU A 411 17.48 0.90 8.97
CA LEU A 411 17.66 1.81 7.83
C LEU A 411 19.11 1.80 7.34
N GLN A 412 20.09 1.88 8.24
CA GLN A 412 21.52 1.78 7.88
C GLN A 412 21.83 0.43 7.20
N SER A 413 21.24 -0.66 7.67
CA SER A 413 21.39 -1.98 7.04
C SER A 413 20.83 -2.00 5.63
N VAL A 414 19.64 -1.41 5.41
CA VAL A 414 19.01 -1.29 4.09
C VAL A 414 19.83 -0.40 3.15
N TRP A 415 20.42 0.70 3.67
CA TRP A 415 21.19 1.64 2.85
C TRP A 415 22.67 1.25 2.70
N ALA A 416 23.16 0.28 3.47
CA ALA A 416 24.50 -0.30 3.32
C ALA A 416 24.53 -1.39 2.23
N ALA A 417 23.84 -1.14 1.11
CA ALA A 417 23.75 -2.09 0.00
C ALA A 417 25.12 -2.48 -0.57
N ASP A 418 25.28 -3.74 -0.97
CA ASP A 418 26.43 -4.20 -1.72
C ASP A 418 26.29 -3.90 -3.24
N ALA A 419 27.34 -4.16 -4.02
CA ALA A 419 27.33 -3.90 -5.47
C ALA A 419 26.24 -4.70 -6.24
N LYS A 420 25.82 -5.86 -5.71
CA LYS A 420 24.74 -6.66 -6.31
C LYS A 420 23.39 -5.99 -6.11
N ASP A 421 23.16 -5.46 -4.91
CA ASP A 421 21.93 -4.74 -4.58
C ASP A 421 21.85 -3.42 -5.35
N VAL A 422 22.96 -2.69 -5.49
CA VAL A 422 23.07 -1.46 -6.31
C VAL A 422 22.60 -1.70 -7.74
N LYS A 423 23.04 -2.80 -8.37
CA LYS A 423 22.59 -3.14 -9.72
C LYS A 423 21.08 -3.33 -9.78
N LYS A 424 20.50 -4.08 -8.84
CA LYS A 424 19.06 -4.33 -8.78
C LYS A 424 18.27 -3.05 -8.51
N MET A 425 18.76 -2.18 -7.61
CA MET A 425 18.14 -0.88 -7.34
C MET A 425 18.11 0.02 -8.57
N ARG A 426 19.20 0.06 -9.36
CA ARG A 426 19.23 0.79 -10.64
C ARG A 426 18.21 0.24 -11.63
N GLU A 427 18.14 -1.08 -11.81
CA GLU A 427 17.16 -1.74 -12.68
C GLU A 427 15.73 -1.42 -12.24
N ASN A 428 15.45 -1.42 -10.94
CA ASN A 428 14.14 -1.04 -10.39
C ASN A 428 13.84 0.45 -10.66
N GLY A 429 14.79 1.34 -10.39
CA GLY A 429 14.64 2.79 -10.62
C GLY A 429 14.37 3.10 -12.10
N ASP A 430 15.08 2.45 -13.02
CA ASP A 430 14.83 2.55 -14.46
C ASP A 430 13.43 2.06 -14.83
N ALA A 431 13.01 0.91 -14.30
CA ALA A 431 11.69 0.36 -14.54
C ALA A 431 10.58 1.28 -14.02
N TYR A 432 10.70 1.84 -12.82
CA TYR A 432 9.75 2.83 -12.30
C TYR A 432 9.70 4.09 -13.16
N SER A 433 10.85 4.58 -13.65
CA SER A 433 10.90 5.72 -14.57
C SER A 433 10.16 5.44 -15.87
N ASP A 434 10.30 4.22 -16.42
CA ASP A 434 9.60 3.80 -17.64
C ASP A 434 8.07 3.69 -17.44
N TYR A 435 7.62 3.45 -16.21
CA TYR A 435 6.20 3.47 -15.83
C TYR A 435 5.70 4.85 -15.35
N ALA A 436 6.52 5.90 -15.44
CA ALA A 436 6.23 7.25 -14.96
C ALA A 436 5.94 7.33 -13.44
N MET A 437 6.60 6.50 -12.66
CA MET A 437 6.51 6.43 -11.20
C MET A 437 7.74 7.09 -10.56
N GLY A 438 7.80 8.43 -10.62
CA GLY A 438 9.00 9.18 -10.27
C GLY A 438 9.40 9.09 -8.80
N LYS A 439 8.45 9.04 -7.86
CA LYS A 439 8.74 8.90 -6.42
C LYS A 439 9.44 7.58 -6.11
N GLN A 440 8.93 6.49 -6.65
CA GLN A 440 9.50 5.16 -6.48
C GLN A 440 10.87 5.08 -7.15
N ALA A 441 11.02 5.63 -8.35
CA ALA A 441 12.31 5.72 -9.03
C ALA A 441 13.32 6.53 -8.20
N LEU A 442 12.92 7.69 -7.68
CA LEU A 442 13.78 8.53 -6.84
C LEU A 442 14.22 7.80 -5.56
N TRP A 443 13.32 7.07 -4.93
CA TRP A 443 13.62 6.29 -3.74
C TRP A 443 14.71 5.24 -4.01
N GLU A 444 14.62 4.48 -5.12
CA GLU A 444 15.63 3.51 -5.53
C GLU A 444 16.97 4.18 -5.87
N PHE A 445 16.98 5.26 -6.65
CA PHE A 445 18.21 5.97 -7.00
C PHE A 445 18.86 6.66 -5.80
N ALA A 446 18.09 7.16 -4.84
CA ALA A 446 18.64 7.71 -3.60
C ALA A 446 19.35 6.63 -2.76
N ARG A 447 18.81 5.42 -2.72
CA ARG A 447 19.50 4.27 -2.10
C ARG A 447 20.80 3.93 -2.82
N VAL A 448 20.80 3.92 -4.15
CA VAL A 448 22.03 3.74 -4.95
C VAL A 448 23.10 4.75 -4.58
N LEU A 449 22.73 6.05 -4.49
CA LEU A 449 23.67 7.12 -4.11
C LEU A 449 24.24 6.97 -2.69
N SER A 450 23.57 6.24 -1.82
CA SER A 450 24.00 5.98 -0.44
C SER A 450 24.93 4.75 -0.33
N ALA A 451 25.08 3.97 -1.41
CA ALA A 451 25.91 2.77 -1.41
C ALA A 451 27.40 3.11 -1.31
N LYS A 452 28.14 2.23 -0.61
CA LYS A 452 29.61 2.35 -0.54
C LYS A 452 30.23 1.93 -1.86
N ASN A 453 31.30 2.63 -2.28
CA ASN A 453 32.07 2.33 -3.49
C ASN A 453 31.22 2.33 -4.78
N LEU A 454 30.38 3.35 -4.93
CA LEU A 454 29.56 3.52 -6.11
C LEU A 454 30.45 3.75 -7.34
N ASP A 455 30.32 2.89 -8.35
CA ASP A 455 31.12 2.89 -9.57
C ASP A 455 30.67 3.93 -10.60
N ASP A 456 29.40 4.36 -10.55
CA ASP A 456 28.81 5.34 -11.47
C ASP A 456 27.84 6.28 -10.74
N GLU A 457 28.40 7.15 -9.91
CA GLU A 457 27.64 8.16 -9.18
C GLU A 457 27.02 9.19 -10.12
N ALA A 458 27.74 9.58 -11.17
CA ALA A 458 27.29 10.59 -12.12
C ALA A 458 25.98 10.17 -12.83
N ALA A 459 25.91 8.94 -13.33
CA ALA A 459 24.68 8.40 -13.93
C ALA A 459 23.55 8.33 -12.91
N SER A 460 23.82 7.90 -11.68
CA SER A 460 22.82 7.82 -10.62
C SER A 460 22.25 9.20 -10.26
N LEU A 461 23.08 10.24 -10.23
CA LEU A 461 22.63 11.63 -10.05
C LEU A 461 21.67 12.07 -11.17
N VAL A 462 22.03 11.79 -12.43
CA VAL A 462 21.16 12.16 -13.57
C VAL A 462 19.84 11.41 -13.52
N MET A 463 19.83 10.16 -13.13
CA MET A 463 18.61 9.36 -12.98
C MET A 463 17.73 9.87 -11.83
N CYS A 464 18.30 10.31 -10.70
CA CYS A 464 17.54 11.05 -9.67
C CYS A 464 16.89 12.33 -10.25
N GLY A 465 17.60 13.04 -11.09
CA GLY A 465 17.06 14.20 -11.79
C GLY A 465 15.86 13.86 -12.66
N ARG A 466 15.95 12.77 -13.44
CA ARG A 466 14.84 12.29 -14.25
C ARG A 466 13.61 11.90 -13.41
N ALA A 467 13.83 11.19 -12.30
CA ALA A 467 12.76 10.82 -11.39
C ALA A 467 12.05 12.05 -10.78
N LYS A 468 12.81 13.08 -10.39
CA LYS A 468 12.24 14.36 -9.91
C LYS A 468 11.46 15.10 -10.99
N ALA A 469 11.88 15.05 -12.24
CA ALA A 469 11.15 15.66 -13.35
C ALA A 469 9.79 14.99 -13.58
N VAL A 470 9.71 13.67 -13.44
CA VAL A 470 8.44 12.91 -13.48
C VAL A 470 7.47 13.38 -12.39
N GLU A 471 7.98 13.73 -11.21
CA GLU A 471 7.19 14.27 -10.10
C GLU A 471 6.87 15.78 -10.23
N GLY A 472 7.36 16.44 -11.28
CA GLY A 472 7.15 17.85 -11.49
C GLY A 472 8.12 18.79 -10.71
N ASP A 473 9.08 18.24 -9.95
CA ASP A 473 10.14 19.02 -9.32
C ASP A 473 11.25 19.35 -10.32
N TYR A 474 10.98 20.26 -11.23
CA TYR A 474 11.87 20.61 -12.33
C TYR A 474 13.17 21.31 -11.87
N ALA A 475 13.11 22.07 -10.78
CA ALA A 475 14.29 22.73 -10.23
C ALA A 475 15.27 21.72 -9.63
N GLY A 476 14.78 20.80 -8.80
CA GLY A 476 15.57 19.70 -8.25
C GLY A 476 16.06 18.73 -9.34
N ALA A 477 15.24 18.50 -10.37
CA ALA A 477 15.61 17.67 -11.51
C ALA A 477 16.85 18.21 -12.23
N LEU A 478 16.88 19.50 -12.54
CA LEU A 478 18.02 20.14 -13.21
C LEU A 478 19.26 20.23 -12.31
N ASP A 479 19.10 20.45 -11.00
CA ASP A 479 20.23 20.44 -10.07
C ASP A 479 20.96 19.07 -10.11
N TYR A 480 20.20 18.00 -9.92
CA TYR A 480 20.75 16.64 -9.96
C TYR A 480 21.40 16.31 -11.32
N ALA A 481 20.71 16.60 -12.43
CA ALA A 481 21.19 16.30 -13.76
C ALA A 481 22.46 17.10 -14.13
N ASN A 482 22.51 18.38 -13.77
CA ASN A 482 23.67 19.22 -13.98
C ASN A 482 24.90 18.73 -13.20
N ARG A 483 24.71 18.30 -11.96
CA ARG A 483 25.78 17.70 -11.15
C ARG A 483 26.31 16.43 -11.78
N GLY A 484 25.43 15.52 -12.24
CA GLY A 484 25.84 14.28 -12.89
C GLY A 484 26.59 14.53 -14.20
N VAL A 485 26.11 15.43 -15.07
CA VAL A 485 26.81 15.78 -16.32
C VAL A 485 28.15 16.47 -16.04
N ALA A 486 28.23 17.31 -15.01
CA ALA A 486 29.49 17.95 -14.61
C ALA A 486 30.52 16.95 -14.08
N GLN A 487 30.07 15.92 -13.36
CA GLN A 487 30.92 14.90 -12.78
C GLN A 487 31.48 13.92 -13.86
N ASP A 488 30.66 13.54 -14.84
CA ASP A 488 31.08 12.76 -15.99
C ASP A 488 30.49 13.29 -17.30
N SER A 489 31.22 14.17 -17.95
CA SER A 489 30.90 14.76 -19.25
C SER A 489 31.29 13.89 -20.46
N LYS A 490 31.81 12.66 -20.23
CA LYS A 490 32.16 11.71 -21.29
C LYS A 490 31.10 10.63 -21.46
N ASN A 491 30.15 10.54 -20.54
CA ASN A 491 29.05 9.60 -20.62
C ASN A 491 27.90 10.18 -21.46
N VAL A 492 27.69 9.60 -22.63
CA VAL A 492 26.61 9.98 -23.58
C VAL A 492 25.24 9.99 -22.89
N TYR A 493 24.96 8.99 -22.07
CA TYR A 493 23.66 8.82 -21.43
C TYR A 493 23.37 9.91 -20.39
N ASN A 494 24.39 10.52 -19.77
CA ASN A 494 24.19 11.65 -18.88
C ASN A 494 23.58 12.85 -19.62
N PHE A 495 24.06 13.12 -20.84
CA PHE A 495 23.47 14.15 -21.70
C PHE A 495 22.07 13.78 -22.17
N LEU A 496 21.87 12.52 -22.62
CA LEU A 496 20.55 12.09 -23.12
C LEU A 496 19.49 12.12 -22.03
N ASN A 497 19.80 11.69 -20.81
CA ASN A 497 18.86 11.77 -19.70
C ASN A 497 18.58 13.23 -19.29
N ARG A 498 19.56 14.14 -19.35
CA ARG A 498 19.30 15.56 -19.11
C ARG A 498 18.52 16.18 -20.26
N ALA A 499 18.73 15.77 -21.49
CA ALA A 499 17.91 16.16 -22.63
C ALA A 499 16.43 15.75 -22.43
N ASP A 500 16.18 14.56 -21.92
CA ASP A 500 14.82 14.08 -21.57
C ASP A 500 14.18 14.97 -20.48
N ILE A 501 14.93 15.35 -19.46
CA ILE A 501 14.47 16.32 -18.44
C ILE A 501 14.11 17.67 -19.07
N TYR A 502 14.97 18.21 -19.92
CA TYR A 502 14.68 19.46 -20.64
C TYR A 502 13.42 19.35 -21.52
N ARG A 503 13.23 18.19 -22.18
CA ARG A 503 12.01 17.90 -22.94
C ARG A 503 10.76 17.90 -22.08
N MET A 504 10.80 17.28 -20.90
CA MET A 504 9.70 17.26 -19.93
C MET A 504 9.35 18.67 -19.42
N ILE A 505 10.35 19.53 -19.27
CA ILE A 505 10.18 20.94 -18.89
C ILE A 505 9.61 21.78 -20.07
N GLY A 506 9.66 21.28 -21.28
CA GLY A 506 9.27 21.98 -22.50
C GLY A 506 10.41 22.81 -23.15
N ASN A 507 11.64 22.73 -22.63
CA ASN A 507 12.80 23.44 -23.19
C ASN A 507 13.49 22.57 -24.26
N ARG A 508 12.88 22.51 -25.45
CA ARG A 508 13.32 21.67 -26.56
C ARG A 508 14.67 22.08 -27.13
N GLU A 509 15.00 23.36 -27.11
CA GLU A 509 16.29 23.90 -27.56
C GLU A 509 17.45 23.39 -26.69
N ALA A 510 17.30 23.42 -25.36
CA ALA A 510 18.29 22.88 -24.44
C ALA A 510 18.41 21.35 -24.59
N ALA A 511 17.30 20.66 -24.82
CA ALA A 511 17.31 19.23 -25.09
C ALA A 511 18.09 18.87 -26.36
N LEU A 512 17.89 19.60 -27.46
CA LEU A 512 18.67 19.42 -28.69
C LEU A 512 20.15 19.76 -28.51
N ALA A 513 20.46 20.75 -27.67
CA ALA A 513 21.87 21.07 -27.36
C ALA A 513 22.57 19.89 -26.64
N ASP A 514 21.89 19.24 -25.72
CA ASP A 514 22.41 18.03 -25.05
C ASP A 514 22.52 16.84 -26.01
N CYS A 515 21.55 16.63 -26.90
CA CYS A 515 21.67 15.62 -27.97
C CYS A 515 22.88 15.90 -28.87
N ALA A 516 23.15 17.16 -29.20
CA ALA A 516 24.32 17.54 -29.98
C ALA A 516 25.64 17.28 -29.23
N GLN A 517 25.69 17.48 -27.90
CA GLN A 517 26.85 17.08 -27.10
C GLN A 517 27.00 15.55 -27.05
N ALA A 518 25.91 14.82 -26.88
CA ALA A 518 25.91 13.35 -26.91
C ALA A 518 26.50 12.81 -28.24
N LYS A 519 26.08 13.38 -29.40
CA LYS A 519 26.64 13.06 -30.73
C LYS A 519 28.12 13.41 -30.86
N LYS A 520 28.62 14.45 -30.16
CA LYS A 520 30.04 14.76 -30.13
C LYS A 520 30.86 13.81 -29.28
N VAL A 521 30.29 13.33 -28.18
CA VAL A 521 30.97 12.37 -27.29
C VAL A 521 31.07 10.99 -27.96
N ASP A 522 30.00 10.54 -28.60
CA ASP A 522 29.92 9.27 -29.33
C ASP A 522 29.01 9.40 -30.55
N ALA A 523 29.62 9.55 -31.73
CA ALA A 523 28.92 9.72 -32.99
C ALA A 523 28.23 8.42 -33.47
N ASP A 524 28.61 7.26 -32.93
CA ASP A 524 28.02 5.97 -33.28
C ASP A 524 26.92 5.53 -32.29
N ASN A 525 26.58 6.38 -31.29
CA ASN A 525 25.48 6.09 -30.39
C ASN A 525 24.11 6.35 -31.07
N PRO A 526 23.31 5.31 -31.37
CA PRO A 526 22.06 5.47 -32.12
C PRO A 526 21.01 6.28 -31.33
N TYR A 527 21.03 6.23 -30.01
CA TYR A 527 20.00 6.89 -29.17
C TYR A 527 20.13 8.41 -29.18
N SER A 528 21.34 8.95 -29.44
CA SER A 528 21.53 10.39 -29.60
C SER A 528 20.77 10.92 -30.81
N TYR A 529 20.71 10.17 -31.90
CA TYR A 529 19.95 10.49 -33.10
C TYR A 529 18.46 10.26 -32.91
N LEU A 530 18.08 9.14 -32.27
CA LEU A 530 16.67 8.86 -32.00
C LEU A 530 16.00 9.96 -31.15
N MET A 531 16.67 10.38 -30.08
CA MET A 531 16.14 11.42 -29.19
C MET A 531 16.09 12.78 -29.91
N SER A 532 17.14 13.13 -30.64
CA SER A 532 17.15 14.35 -31.44
C SER A 532 15.98 14.37 -32.43
N ALA A 533 15.81 13.29 -33.20
CA ALA A 533 14.71 13.16 -34.17
C ALA A 533 13.32 13.31 -33.53
N GLN A 534 13.10 12.73 -32.37
CA GLN A 534 11.83 12.84 -31.64
C GLN A 534 11.57 14.28 -31.19
N ILE A 535 12.59 15.01 -30.73
CA ILE A 535 12.46 16.39 -30.31
C ILE A 535 12.25 17.30 -31.52
N GLU A 536 12.96 17.05 -32.63
CA GLU A 536 12.81 17.77 -33.88
C GLU A 536 11.42 17.61 -34.48
N ASP A 537 10.87 16.38 -34.43
CA ASP A 537 9.50 16.10 -34.85
C ASP A 537 8.47 16.86 -34.00
N GLU A 538 8.62 16.88 -32.68
CA GLU A 538 7.80 17.71 -31.77
C GLU A 538 7.88 19.21 -32.05
N MET A 539 8.99 19.67 -32.63
CA MET A 539 9.20 21.06 -33.08
C MET A 539 8.75 21.31 -34.51
N ALA A 540 8.15 20.31 -35.16
CA ALA A 540 7.77 20.33 -36.58
C ALA A 540 8.95 20.59 -37.55
N LYS A 541 10.17 20.18 -37.17
CA LYS A 541 11.39 20.22 -37.99
C LYS A 541 11.54 18.89 -38.76
N THR A 542 10.64 18.68 -39.69
CA THR A 542 10.45 17.37 -40.35
C THR A 542 11.68 16.89 -41.14
N ASP A 543 12.42 17.80 -41.79
CA ASP A 543 13.60 17.44 -42.57
C ASP A 543 14.77 17.02 -41.69
N GLU A 544 14.99 17.72 -40.60
CA GLU A 544 16.00 17.42 -39.58
C GLU A 544 15.66 16.08 -38.91
N ALA A 545 14.41 15.91 -38.47
CA ALA A 545 13.93 14.66 -37.85
C ALA A 545 14.14 13.46 -38.79
N LEU A 546 13.83 13.62 -40.10
CA LEU A 546 14.05 12.57 -41.11
C LEU A 546 15.55 12.22 -41.24
N ALA A 547 16.42 13.22 -41.22
CA ALA A 547 17.85 12.99 -41.32
C ALA A 547 18.39 12.19 -40.08
N ASP A 548 17.96 12.55 -38.90
CA ASP A 548 18.35 11.88 -37.66
C ASP A 548 17.72 10.48 -37.55
N TYR A 549 16.47 10.26 -37.97
CA TYR A 549 15.89 8.92 -38.06
C TYR A 549 16.61 8.02 -39.07
N ARG A 550 17.11 8.57 -40.18
CA ARG A 550 17.94 7.81 -41.15
C ARG A 550 19.23 7.35 -40.49
N GLU A 551 19.89 8.22 -39.75
CA GLU A 551 21.14 7.89 -39.06
C GLU A 551 20.90 6.87 -37.95
N PHE A 552 19.83 7.01 -37.16
CA PHE A 552 19.41 6.00 -36.18
C PHE A 552 19.18 4.63 -36.84
N HIS A 553 18.48 4.60 -38.00
CA HIS A 553 18.24 3.37 -38.73
C HIS A 553 19.54 2.76 -39.30
N ARG A 554 20.45 3.60 -39.80
CA ARG A 554 21.78 3.15 -40.24
C ARG A 554 22.57 2.45 -39.14
N LEU A 555 22.58 3.04 -37.96
CA LEU A 555 23.31 2.53 -36.79
C LEU A 555 22.62 1.32 -36.13
N ARG A 556 21.28 1.28 -36.18
CA ARG A 556 20.50 0.23 -35.51
C ARG A 556 19.27 -0.21 -36.33
N PRO A 557 19.46 -0.87 -37.46
CA PRO A 557 18.37 -1.21 -38.40
C PRO A 557 17.32 -2.17 -37.77
N THR A 558 17.69 -3.00 -36.80
CA THR A 558 16.76 -3.92 -36.13
C THR A 558 15.74 -3.20 -35.23
N ALA A 559 16.00 -1.94 -34.86
CA ALA A 559 15.13 -1.12 -34.04
C ALA A 559 14.19 -0.21 -34.83
N PHE A 560 13.95 -0.50 -36.10
CA PHE A 560 13.11 0.31 -37.03
C PHE A 560 11.70 0.61 -36.49
N ARG A 561 11.16 -0.22 -35.58
CA ARG A 561 9.85 -0.01 -34.93
C ARG A 561 9.79 1.23 -34.03
N ARG A 562 10.94 1.83 -33.70
CA ARG A 562 11.02 3.11 -32.96
C ARG A 562 10.90 4.33 -33.86
N ILE A 563 10.92 4.13 -35.17
CA ILE A 563 10.76 5.21 -36.15
C ILE A 563 9.27 5.31 -36.51
N PRO A 564 8.64 6.50 -36.44
CA PRO A 564 7.26 6.68 -36.85
C PRO A 564 7.04 6.23 -38.31
N PRO A 565 5.88 5.63 -38.61
CA PRO A 565 5.62 5.04 -39.92
C PRO A 565 5.81 6.02 -41.09
N GLU A 566 5.45 7.28 -40.89
CA GLU A 566 5.56 8.35 -41.90
C GLU A 566 7.01 8.65 -42.30
N TYR A 567 7.95 8.50 -41.38
CA TYR A 567 9.39 8.60 -41.65
C TYR A 567 9.95 7.27 -42.18
N LEU A 568 9.50 6.13 -41.61
CA LEU A 568 10.01 4.81 -41.93
C LEU A 568 9.77 4.47 -43.42
N GLU A 569 8.65 4.91 -44.01
CA GLU A 569 8.33 4.74 -45.41
C GLU A 569 9.41 5.35 -46.33
N ASN A 570 9.92 6.53 -45.93
CA ASN A 570 10.96 7.26 -46.66
C ASN A 570 12.39 6.77 -46.36
N ILE A 571 12.58 5.95 -45.34
CA ILE A 571 13.88 5.44 -44.90
C ILE A 571 14.11 4.03 -45.42
N SER A 572 13.14 3.13 -45.28
CA SER A 572 13.26 1.72 -45.63
C SER A 572 11.90 1.13 -46.04
N ALA A 573 11.63 1.04 -47.32
CA ALA A 573 10.41 0.43 -47.85
C ALA A 573 10.23 -1.04 -47.40
N LYS A 574 11.34 -1.77 -47.18
CA LYS A 574 11.31 -3.15 -46.69
C LYS A 574 10.79 -3.21 -45.24
N ASP A 575 11.31 -2.36 -44.35
CA ASP A 575 10.97 -2.37 -42.93
C ASP A 575 9.58 -1.78 -42.74
N TYR A 576 9.18 -0.79 -43.53
CA TYR A 576 7.81 -0.26 -43.55
C TYR A 576 6.79 -1.34 -43.93
N LYS A 577 7.07 -2.16 -44.98
CA LYS A 577 6.21 -3.29 -45.33
C LYS A 577 6.11 -4.32 -44.21
N THR A 578 7.22 -4.56 -43.48
CA THR A 578 7.25 -5.45 -42.31
C THR A 578 6.38 -4.90 -41.20
N TYR A 579 6.52 -3.61 -40.90
CA TYR A 579 5.70 -2.89 -39.89
C TYR A 579 4.21 -2.99 -40.23
N GLN A 580 3.81 -2.73 -41.47
CA GLN A 580 2.40 -2.82 -41.92
C GLN A 580 1.83 -4.23 -41.69
N LYS A 581 2.60 -5.28 -42.04
CA LYS A 581 2.19 -6.67 -41.83
C LYS A 581 2.00 -7.01 -40.36
N GLU A 582 2.91 -6.57 -39.48
CA GLU A 582 2.83 -6.78 -38.04
C GLU A 582 1.63 -6.02 -37.44
N LYS A 583 1.39 -4.79 -37.86
CA LYS A 583 0.24 -3.99 -37.45
C LYS A 583 -1.06 -4.68 -37.80
N ALA A 584 -1.22 -5.12 -39.04
CA ALA A 584 -2.42 -5.83 -39.49
C ALA A 584 -2.67 -7.12 -38.70
N ALA A 585 -1.60 -7.87 -38.35
CA ALA A 585 -1.72 -9.07 -37.55
C ALA A 585 -2.17 -8.76 -36.11
N LYS A 586 -1.63 -7.68 -35.49
CA LYS A 586 -2.03 -7.21 -34.13
C LYS A 586 -3.49 -6.73 -34.11
N ASP A 587 -3.90 -5.97 -35.14
CA ASP A 587 -5.26 -5.45 -35.23
C ASP A 587 -6.27 -6.59 -35.35
N LYS A 588 -5.95 -7.61 -36.19
CA LYS A 588 -6.76 -8.83 -36.33
C LYS A 588 -6.86 -9.60 -35.00
N ALA A 589 -5.75 -9.81 -34.31
CA ALA A 589 -5.74 -10.51 -33.00
C ALA A 589 -6.56 -9.74 -31.94
N ARG A 590 -6.50 -8.41 -31.94
CA ARG A 590 -7.29 -7.54 -31.05
C ARG A 590 -8.78 -7.64 -31.34
N GLU A 591 -9.16 -7.69 -32.61
CA GLU A 591 -10.55 -7.86 -33.02
C GLU A 591 -11.10 -9.26 -32.63
N GLU A 592 -10.29 -10.31 -32.79
CA GLU A 592 -10.66 -11.67 -32.40
C GLU A 592 -10.83 -11.78 -30.86
N ALA A 593 -9.92 -11.20 -30.08
CA ALA A 593 -10.00 -11.14 -28.64
C ALA A 593 -11.24 -10.37 -28.17
N TRP A 594 -11.55 -9.22 -28.80
CA TRP A 594 -12.76 -8.44 -28.51
C TRP A 594 -14.04 -9.24 -28.79
N LYS A 595 -14.11 -9.93 -29.94
CA LYS A 595 -15.26 -10.80 -30.31
C LYS A 595 -15.45 -11.94 -29.32
N LYS A 596 -14.35 -12.55 -28.85
CA LYS A 596 -14.37 -13.60 -27.82
C LYS A 596 -14.96 -13.05 -26.51
N LYS A 597 -14.45 -11.90 -26.03
CA LYS A 597 -14.93 -11.26 -24.80
C LYS A 597 -16.42 -10.86 -24.87
N GLN A 598 -16.90 -10.44 -26.05
CA GLN A 598 -18.33 -10.14 -26.24
C GLN A 598 -19.20 -11.41 -26.17
N LYS A 599 -18.74 -12.52 -26.73
CA LYS A 599 -19.45 -13.81 -26.62
C LYS A 599 -19.52 -14.31 -25.18
N GLU A 600 -18.43 -14.18 -24.43
CA GLU A 600 -18.37 -14.53 -23.01
C GLU A 600 -19.33 -13.69 -22.17
N LYS A 601 -19.36 -12.37 -22.39
CA LYS A 601 -20.34 -11.47 -21.74
C LYS A 601 -21.79 -11.80 -22.09
N GLN A 602 -22.09 -12.21 -23.32
CA GLN A 602 -23.43 -12.63 -23.71
C GLN A 602 -23.84 -13.96 -23.09
N ALA A 603 -22.91 -14.93 -23.00
CA ALA A 603 -23.12 -16.19 -22.32
C ALA A 603 -23.40 -15.98 -20.82
N ALA A 604 -22.59 -15.18 -20.15
CA ALA A 604 -22.78 -14.85 -18.71
C ALA A 604 -24.14 -14.16 -18.44
N LYS A 605 -24.57 -13.27 -19.34
CA LYS A 605 -25.91 -12.65 -19.24
C LYS A 605 -27.05 -13.65 -19.47
N ALA A 606 -26.87 -14.63 -20.34
CA ALA A 606 -27.86 -15.67 -20.59
C ALA A 606 -27.98 -16.60 -19.37
N ASP A 607 -26.85 -17.03 -18.78
CA ASP A 607 -26.80 -17.87 -17.58
C ASP A 607 -27.42 -17.16 -16.36
N ALA A 608 -27.15 -15.86 -16.17
CA ALA A 608 -27.74 -15.06 -15.12
C ALA A 608 -29.27 -14.96 -15.28
N LYS A 609 -29.76 -14.80 -16.50
CA LYS A 609 -31.20 -14.73 -16.80
C LYS A 609 -31.91 -16.09 -16.60
N ASP A 610 -31.25 -17.20 -16.92
CA ASP A 610 -31.77 -18.56 -16.70
C ASP A 610 -31.80 -18.90 -15.19
N SER A 611 -30.79 -18.48 -14.44
CA SER A 611 -30.71 -18.64 -13.00
C SER A 611 -31.81 -17.83 -12.28
N ALA A 612 -32.04 -16.58 -12.69
CA ALA A 612 -33.14 -15.75 -12.18
C ALA A 612 -34.52 -16.35 -12.53
N GLY A 613 -34.69 -16.89 -13.74
CA GLY A 613 -35.94 -17.59 -14.14
C GLY A 613 -36.22 -18.83 -13.32
N LYS A 614 -35.19 -19.60 -12.97
CA LYS A 614 -35.32 -20.79 -12.09
C LYS A 614 -35.67 -20.42 -10.65
N ALA A 615 -35.09 -19.33 -10.11
CA ALA A 615 -35.43 -18.82 -8.78
C ALA A 615 -36.89 -18.38 -8.67
N VAL A 616 -37.40 -17.62 -9.65
CA VAL A 616 -38.81 -17.20 -9.71
C VAL A 616 -39.77 -18.38 -9.84
N ASN A 617 -39.40 -19.44 -10.57
CA ASN A 617 -40.25 -20.64 -10.68
C ASN A 617 -40.24 -21.50 -9.42
N ALA A 618 -39.11 -21.57 -8.70
CA ALA A 618 -39.01 -22.25 -7.41
C ALA A 618 -39.90 -21.56 -6.34
N GLU A 619 -39.91 -20.22 -6.34
CA GLU A 619 -40.74 -19.42 -5.42
C GLU A 619 -42.24 -19.55 -5.73
N LYS A 620 -42.64 -19.70 -7.00
CA LYS A 620 -44.03 -19.97 -7.39
C LYS A 620 -44.50 -21.39 -7.06
N SER A 621 -43.60 -22.37 -7.07
CA SER A 621 -43.92 -23.75 -6.69
C SER A 621 -44.11 -23.89 -5.17
N SER A 622 -43.25 -23.23 -4.37
CA SER A 622 -43.39 -23.24 -2.90
C SER A 622 -44.66 -22.55 -2.37
N LYS A 623 -45.21 -21.56 -3.11
CA LYS A 623 -46.47 -20.91 -2.78
C LYS A 623 -47.72 -21.71 -3.19
N LYS A 624 -47.58 -22.76 -4.01
CA LYS A 624 -48.70 -23.64 -4.40
C LYS A 624 -48.89 -24.82 -3.45
N ASP A 625 -47.88 -25.17 -2.66
CA ASP A 625 -47.93 -26.29 -1.71
C ASP A 625 -48.38 -25.85 -0.29
N VAL A 626 -48.81 -24.57 -0.13
CA VAL A 626 -49.30 -23.95 1.13
C VAL A 626 -50.78 -23.49 1.02
N GLN A 627 -51.48 -23.92 -0.02
CA GLN A 627 -52.97 -23.79 -0.10
C GLN A 627 -53.61 -25.25 -0.08
#